data_1dec6b4907ea007a6ec7edb7fa3cfd20
#
_entry.id   1dec6b4907ea007a6ec7edb7fa3cfd20
#
_cell.length_a   1.000
_cell.length_b   1.000
_cell.length_c   1.000
_cell.angle_alpha   90.00
_cell.angle_beta   90.00
_cell.angle_gamma   90.00
#
_symmetry.space_group_name_H-M   'P 1'
#
loop_
_entity.id
_entity.type
_entity.pdbx_description
1 polymer ?
#
loop_
_entity_poly.entity_id
_entity_poly.type
_entity_poly.pdbx_seq_one_letter_code
_entity_poly.pdbx_strand_id
1 'polypeptide(L)' 'MEVILIKDMENLGYANDIVTVKPGYANNYLIPQGYACLLYTSPSPRD' A
#
# COMPACT_ATOMS: atom_id res chain seq x y z
N MET A 1 -3.27 -2.69 6.84
CA MET A 1 -3.53 -1.63 5.87
C MET A 1 -3.44 -2.20 4.47
N GLU A 2 -4.45 -1.98 3.68
CA GLU A 2 -4.49 -2.54 2.34
C GLU A 2 -4.04 -1.51 1.33
N VAL A 3 -3.22 -1.95 0.41
CA VAL A 3 -2.72 -1.07 -0.64
C VAL A 3 -2.77 -1.82 -1.95
N ILE A 4 -2.85 -1.07 -3.03
CA ILE A 4 -2.80 -1.66 -4.36
C ILE A 4 -1.43 -1.37 -4.93
N LEU A 5 -0.81 -2.41 -5.44
CA LEU A 5 0.54 -2.27 -5.98
C LEU A 5 0.50 -1.59 -7.33
N ILE A 6 1.44 -0.71 -7.55
CA ILE A 6 1.57 -0.03 -8.83
C ILE A 6 2.59 -0.75 -9.69
N LYS A 7 3.55 -1.39 -9.04
CA LYS A 7 4.60 -2.11 -9.75
C LYS A 7 4.66 -3.55 -9.28
N ASP A 8 5.24 -4.39 -10.11
CA ASP A 8 5.47 -5.77 -9.73
C ASP A 8 6.45 -5.82 -8.59
N MET A 9 6.06 -6.48 -7.52
CA MET A 9 6.90 -6.63 -6.34
C MET A 9 6.98 -8.09 -6.00
N GLU A 10 8.11 -8.68 -6.20
CA GLU A 10 8.26 -10.11 -5.92
C GLU A 10 7.92 -10.44 -4.48
N ASN A 11 8.21 -9.51 -3.58
CA ASN A 11 7.96 -9.76 -2.17
C ASN A 11 6.50 -9.59 -1.80
N LEU A 12 5.75 -8.86 -2.58
CA LEU A 12 4.38 -8.52 -2.23
C LEU A 12 3.36 -9.05 -3.22
N GLY A 13 3.63 -8.88 -4.48
CA GLY A 13 2.68 -9.29 -5.50
C GLY A 13 2.96 -8.54 -6.79
N TYR A 14 2.03 -8.63 -7.70
CA TYR A 14 2.19 -7.98 -8.99
C TYR A 14 1.51 -6.63 -9.01
N ALA A 15 1.79 -5.88 -10.06
CA ALA A 15 1.11 -4.60 -10.25
C ALA A 15 -0.39 -4.84 -10.26
N ASN A 16 -1.11 -3.93 -9.63
CA ASN A 16 -2.57 -4.00 -9.50
C ASN A 16 -3.05 -5.08 -8.55
N ASP A 17 -2.15 -5.65 -7.79
CA ASP A 17 -2.55 -6.61 -6.77
C ASP A 17 -2.80 -5.88 -5.47
N ILE A 18 -3.77 -6.37 -4.73
CA ILE A 18 -4.09 -5.80 -3.43
C ILE A 18 -3.41 -6.63 -2.37
N VAL A 19 -2.64 -5.98 -1.53
CA VAL A 19 -1.92 -6.68 -0.47
C VAL A 19 -2.12 -5.96 0.84
N THR A 20 -1.96 -6.68 1.92
CA THR A 20 -2.07 -6.12 3.25
C THR A 20 -0.68 -5.97 3.83
N VAL A 21 -0.35 -4.79 4.28
CA VAL A 21 0.96 -4.51 4.88
C VAL A 21 0.77 -3.65 6.10
N LYS A 22 1.81 -3.48 6.85
CA LYS A 22 1.75 -2.63 8.03
C LYS A 22 1.69 -1.17 7.60
N PRO A 23 0.95 -0.34 8.35
CA PRO A 23 0.83 1.06 7.99
C PRO A 23 2.17 1.78 7.90
N GLY A 24 3.05 1.49 8.82
CA GLY A 24 4.36 2.12 8.80
C GLY A 24 5.13 1.76 7.56
N TYR A 25 5.08 0.50 7.20
CA TYR A 25 5.79 0.04 6.02
C TYR A 25 5.24 0.72 4.76
N ALA A 26 3.93 0.74 4.64
CA ALA A 26 3.31 1.35 3.47
C ALA A 26 3.62 2.83 3.40
N ASN A 27 3.46 3.53 4.51
CA ASN A 27 3.65 4.98 4.51
C ASN A 27 5.11 5.38 4.37
N ASN A 28 6.02 4.55 4.87
CA ASN A 28 7.43 4.91 4.85
C ASN A 28 8.16 4.40 3.64
N TYR A 29 7.63 3.39 2.98
CA TYR A 29 8.34 2.78 1.88
C TYR A 29 7.51 2.71 0.60
N LEU A 30 6.37 2.07 0.66
CA LEU A 30 5.61 1.82 -0.56
C LEU A 30 5.08 3.09 -1.20
N ILE A 31 4.49 3.94 -0.41
CA ILE A 31 3.86 5.14 -0.93
C ILE A 31 4.89 6.18 -1.36
N PRO A 32 5.90 6.49 -0.54
CA PRO A 32 6.91 7.47 -0.98
C PRO A 32 7.70 7.02 -2.19
N GLN A 33 7.91 5.72 -2.31
CA GLN A 33 8.66 5.20 -3.45
C GLN A 33 7.80 5.05 -4.69
N GLY A 34 6.49 5.13 -4.52
CA GLY A 34 5.61 4.96 -5.67
C GLY A 34 5.39 3.51 -6.04
N TYR A 35 5.60 2.60 -5.12
CA TYR A 35 5.37 1.20 -5.39
C TYR A 35 3.93 0.79 -5.19
N ALA A 36 3.21 1.52 -4.36
CA ALA A 36 1.82 1.20 -4.07
C ALA A 36 1.08 2.44 -3.65
N CYS A 37 -0.23 2.36 -3.68
CA CYS A 37 -1.10 3.44 -3.23
C CYS A 37 -2.08 2.90 -2.23
N LEU A 38 -2.63 3.79 -1.43
CA LEU A 38 -3.70 3.42 -0.53
C LEU A 38 -4.87 2.96 -1.35
N LEU A 39 -5.27 1.73 -1.12
CA LEU A 39 -6.41 1.20 -1.82
C LEU A 39 -7.67 1.78 -1.25
N TYR A 40 -7.74 1.90 0.05
CA TYR A 40 -8.98 2.25 0.70
C TYR A 40 -8.70 3.19 1.83
N THR A 41 -9.45 4.23 1.86
CA THR A 41 -9.28 5.21 2.88
C THR A 41 -10.34 5.01 3.89
N SER A 42 -10.04 4.33 4.88
CA SER A 42 -10.92 4.23 5.97
C SER A 42 -11.19 5.59 6.47
N PRO A 43 -12.36 5.95 6.75
CA PRO A 43 -12.66 7.24 7.32
C PRO A 43 -12.17 7.21 8.72
N SER A 44 -10.99 7.27 8.86
CA SER A 44 -10.41 7.28 10.10
C SER A 44 -10.90 8.46 10.83
N PRO A 45 -11.53 8.28 11.79
CA PRO A 45 -12.04 9.38 12.52
C PRO A 45 -10.91 10.13 13.08
N ARG A 46 -10.18 10.07 13.15
CA ARG A 46 -9.40 10.82 13.67
C ARG A 46 -8.62 11.17 13.17
N ASP A 47 -8.70 11.42 12.87
CA ASP A 47 -8.31 11.64 12.42
C ASP A 47 -7.99 11.88 12.42
#